data_b37d97235d3fd453fcd4cfeeab7eb0fe
#
_entry.id   b37d97235d3fd453fcd4cfeeab7eb0fe
#
_cell.length_a   1.000
_cell.length_b   1.000
_cell.length_c   1.000
_cell.angle_alpha   90.00
_cell.angle_beta   90.00
_cell.angle_gamma   90.00
#
_symmetry.space_group_name_H-M   'P 1'
#
loop_
_entity.id
_entity.type
_entity.pdbx_description
1 polymer ?
#
loop_
_entity_poly.entity_id
_entity_poly.type
_entity_poly.pdbx_seq_one_letter_code
_entity_poly.pdbx_strand_id
1 'polypeptide(L)'
;MRNSEWCINHHPDLAEDRRRRASKGGRRGGRGRPIAELGALRDENARIRHRLLEGELMPGVAAVAVQSINTDIRAVGAAMKAREQEELVGRLEELEEVLERHKEEKRRGA
;
A
#
# COMPACT_ATOMS: atom_id res chain seq x y z
N MET A 1 24.21 -1.97 24.51
CA MET A 1 24.14 -3.18 23.68
C MET A 1 25.16 -4.27 24.09
N ARG A 2 26.33 -3.87 24.47
CA ARG A 2 27.42 -4.81 24.77
C ARG A 2 27.17 -5.67 25.97
N ASN A 3 26.31 -5.23 26.88
CA ASN A 3 25.93 -5.99 28.08
C ASN A 3 24.70 -6.89 27.83
N SER A 4 24.15 -6.89 26.62
CA SER A 4 23.04 -7.74 26.23
C SER A 4 23.52 -8.86 25.31
N GLU A 5 23.04 -10.06 25.51
CA GLU A 5 23.28 -11.20 24.63
C GLU A 5 22.59 -11.06 23.27
N TRP A 6 21.67 -10.13 23.17
CA TRP A 6 20.84 -9.92 21.99
C TRP A 6 21.24 -8.64 21.25
N CYS A 7 21.33 -8.68 19.94
CA CYS A 7 21.38 -7.46 19.16
C CYS A 7 20.04 -6.74 19.24
N ILE A 8 20.02 -5.42 18.96
CA ILE A 8 18.82 -4.60 19.06
C ILE A 8 17.66 -5.15 18.23
N ASN A 9 17.97 -5.78 17.11
CA ASN A 9 16.95 -6.35 16.21
C ASN A 9 16.37 -7.68 16.69
N HIS A 10 17.00 -8.32 17.66
CA HIS A 10 16.57 -9.63 18.17
C HIS A 10 16.17 -9.60 19.65
N HIS A 11 16.25 -8.44 20.29
CA HIS A 11 15.89 -8.33 21.68
C HIS A 11 14.38 -8.58 21.88
N PRO A 12 13.98 -9.49 22.79
CA PRO A 12 12.56 -9.85 22.97
C PRO A 12 11.66 -8.68 23.33
N ASP A 13 12.14 -7.75 24.16
CA ASP A 13 11.39 -6.59 24.60
C ASP A 13 11.09 -5.60 23.48
N LEU A 14 11.82 -5.68 22.37
CA LEU A 14 11.65 -4.80 21.21
C LEU A 14 10.89 -5.47 20.07
N ALA A 15 10.37 -6.68 20.27
CA ALA A 15 9.68 -7.44 19.23
C ALA A 15 8.44 -6.71 18.67
N GLU A 16 7.65 -6.08 19.55
CA GLU A 16 6.48 -5.32 19.14
C GLU A 16 6.84 -4.07 18.34
N ASP A 17 7.86 -3.35 18.78
CA ASP A 17 8.33 -2.15 18.08
C ASP A 17 8.84 -2.49 16.69
N ARG A 18 9.55 -3.62 16.57
CA ARG A 18 9.99 -4.12 15.25
C ARG A 18 8.82 -4.41 14.32
N ARG A 19 7.78 -5.06 14.84
CA ARG A 19 6.57 -5.36 14.05
C ARG A 19 5.89 -4.09 13.58
N ARG A 20 5.76 -3.09 14.45
CA ARG A 20 5.17 -1.79 14.10
C ARG A 20 5.95 -1.08 13.01
N ARG A 21 7.28 -1.07 13.14
CA ARG A 21 8.17 -0.44 12.14
C ARG A 21 8.11 -1.16 10.80
N ALA A 22 8.12 -2.48 10.82
CA ALA A 22 8.00 -3.28 9.60
C ALA A 22 6.65 -3.07 8.92
N SER A 23 5.56 -3.02 9.68
CA SER A 23 4.22 -2.74 9.17
C SER A 23 4.13 -1.34 8.53
N LYS A 24 4.67 -0.32 9.18
CA LYS A 24 4.74 1.05 8.62
C LYS A 24 5.57 1.10 7.34
N GLY A 25 6.73 0.47 7.33
CA GLY A 25 7.59 0.40 6.16
C GLY A 25 6.90 -0.30 4.99
N GLY A 26 6.23 -1.42 5.26
CA GLY A 26 5.46 -2.16 4.27
C GLY A 26 4.31 -1.35 3.69
N ARG A 27 3.58 -0.62 4.51
CA ARG A 27 2.49 0.26 4.07
C ARG A 27 2.99 1.39 3.16
N ARG A 28 4.08 2.04 3.53
CA ARG A 28 4.69 3.12 2.73
C ARG A 28 5.25 2.60 1.40
N GLY A 29 5.99 1.51 1.42
CA GLY A 29 6.51 0.90 0.22
C GLY A 29 5.41 0.42 -0.72
N GLY A 30 4.31 -0.08 -0.14
CA GLY A 30 3.15 -0.51 -0.89
C GLY A 30 2.39 0.62 -1.58
N ARG A 31 2.40 1.83 -1.06
CA ARG A 31 1.75 3.00 -1.68
C ARG A 31 2.44 3.46 -2.94
N GLY A 32 3.78 3.46 -2.97
CA GLY A 32 4.56 3.88 -4.13
C GLY A 32 4.39 2.95 -5.32
N ARG A 33 4.23 1.67 -5.08
CA ARG A 33 4.10 0.65 -6.12
C ARG A 33 2.89 0.86 -7.04
N PRO A 34 1.65 1.03 -6.54
CA PRO A 34 0.50 1.29 -7.41
C PRO A 34 0.63 2.56 -8.23
N ILE A 35 1.21 3.62 -7.69
CA ILE A 35 1.43 4.88 -8.40
C ILE A 35 2.42 4.68 -9.55
N ALA A 36 3.51 3.95 -9.31
CA ALA A 36 4.49 3.62 -10.33
C ALA A 36 3.88 2.74 -11.44
N GLU A 37 3.06 1.76 -11.07
CA GLU A 37 2.34 0.91 -12.01
C GLU A 37 1.38 1.71 -12.89
N LEU A 38 0.62 2.63 -12.32
CA LEU A 38 -0.26 3.53 -13.07
C LEU A 38 0.51 4.40 -14.05
N GLY A 39 1.65 4.94 -13.63
CA GLY A 39 2.53 5.71 -14.49
C GLY A 39 3.02 4.91 -15.68
N ALA A 40 3.47 3.68 -15.45
CA ALA A 40 3.92 2.77 -16.50
C ALA A 40 2.79 2.43 -17.48
N LEU A 41 1.58 2.19 -17.01
CA LEU A 41 0.41 1.91 -17.83
C LEU A 41 0.01 3.13 -18.67
N ARG A 42 0.08 4.32 -18.12
CA ARG A 42 -0.16 5.57 -18.87
C ARG A 42 0.85 5.75 -20.00
N ASP A 43 2.11 5.47 -19.73
CA ASP A 43 3.18 5.59 -20.72
C ASP A 43 2.98 4.56 -21.84
N GLU A 44 2.60 3.35 -21.50
CA GLU A 44 2.29 2.30 -22.47
C GLU A 44 1.10 2.70 -23.35
N ASN A 45 0.05 3.24 -22.75
CA ASN A 45 -1.11 3.73 -23.49
C ASN A 45 -0.74 4.86 -24.44
N ALA A 46 0.11 5.78 -24.02
CA ALA A 46 0.60 6.86 -24.87
C ALA A 46 1.40 6.34 -26.06
N ARG A 47 2.24 5.32 -25.85
CA ARG A 47 3.00 4.67 -26.93
C ARG A 47 2.07 4.01 -27.95
N ILE A 48 1.05 3.32 -27.50
CA ILE A 48 0.07 2.68 -28.39
C ILE A 48 -0.67 3.72 -29.21
N ARG A 49 -1.09 4.80 -28.60
CA ARG A 49 -1.77 5.91 -29.27
C ARG A 49 -0.88 6.53 -30.35
N HIS A 50 0.39 6.77 -30.02
CA HIS A 50 1.37 7.32 -30.97
C HIS A 50 1.55 6.39 -32.16
N ARG A 51 1.75 5.10 -31.94
CA ARG A 51 1.91 4.11 -33.01
C ARG A 51 0.65 3.98 -33.88
N LEU A 52 -0.52 4.09 -33.29
CA LEU A 52 -1.79 4.08 -34.01
C LEU A 52 -1.89 5.31 -34.94
N LEU A 53 -1.55 6.49 -34.42
CA LEU A 53 -1.58 7.74 -35.21
C LEU A 53 -0.55 7.74 -36.33
N GLU A 54 0.59 7.10 -36.16
CA GLU A 54 1.61 6.92 -37.18
C GLU A 54 1.26 5.81 -38.18
N GLY A 55 0.15 5.12 -38.01
CA GLY A 55 -0.25 4.06 -38.93
C GLY A 55 0.49 2.74 -38.72
N GLU A 56 1.25 2.58 -37.63
CA GLU A 56 2.01 1.37 -37.32
C GLU A 56 1.18 0.24 -36.72
N LEU A 57 0.01 0.55 -36.17
CA LEU A 57 -0.90 -0.43 -35.56
C LEU A 57 -2.25 -0.42 -36.25
N MET A 58 -2.81 -1.58 -36.44
CA MET A 58 -4.20 -1.72 -36.88
C MET A 58 -5.15 -1.28 -35.76
N PRO A 59 -6.24 -0.54 -36.10
CA PRO A 59 -7.15 -0.04 -35.07
C PRO A 59 -7.74 -1.13 -34.18
N GLY A 60 -8.03 -2.31 -34.71
CA GLY A 60 -8.55 -3.43 -33.93
C GLY A 60 -7.57 -3.94 -32.90
N VAL A 61 -6.30 -4.03 -33.23
CA VAL A 61 -5.23 -4.41 -32.30
C VAL A 61 -5.05 -3.35 -31.22
N ALA A 62 -5.02 -2.09 -31.61
CA ALA A 62 -4.91 -0.97 -30.66
C ALA A 62 -6.08 -0.95 -29.69
N ALA A 63 -7.30 -1.20 -30.15
CA ALA A 63 -8.50 -1.23 -29.30
C ALA A 63 -8.40 -2.33 -28.23
N VAL A 64 -7.96 -3.53 -28.58
CA VAL A 64 -7.80 -4.64 -27.64
C VAL A 64 -6.68 -4.32 -26.63
N ALA A 65 -5.57 -3.78 -27.07
CA ALA A 65 -4.48 -3.40 -26.19
C ALA A 65 -4.91 -2.33 -25.18
N VAL A 66 -5.64 -1.30 -25.62
CA VAL A 66 -6.17 -0.27 -24.73
C VAL A 66 -7.18 -0.82 -23.73
N GLN A 67 -8.05 -1.75 -24.13
CA GLN A 67 -8.96 -2.43 -23.21
C GLN A 67 -8.21 -3.20 -22.14
N SER A 68 -7.13 -3.89 -22.48
CA SER A 68 -6.28 -4.61 -21.54
C SER A 68 -5.66 -3.64 -20.54
N ILE A 69 -5.11 -2.53 -21.01
CA ILE A 69 -4.52 -1.48 -20.16
C ILE A 69 -5.57 -0.89 -19.22
N ASN A 70 -6.77 -0.62 -19.71
CA ASN A 70 -7.87 -0.09 -18.88
C ASN A 70 -8.28 -1.09 -17.79
N THR A 71 -8.27 -2.38 -18.08
CA THR A 71 -8.52 -3.42 -17.10
C THR A 71 -7.44 -3.42 -16.01
N ASP A 72 -6.18 -3.28 -16.39
CA ASP A 72 -5.06 -3.19 -15.45
C ASP A 72 -5.16 -1.94 -14.58
N ILE A 73 -5.53 -0.80 -15.16
CA ILE A 73 -5.73 0.44 -14.41
C ILE A 73 -6.84 0.28 -13.35
N ARG A 74 -7.94 -0.37 -13.72
CA ARG A 74 -9.01 -0.66 -12.76
C ARG A 74 -8.56 -1.60 -11.65
N ALA A 75 -7.77 -2.60 -11.98
CA ALA A 75 -7.24 -3.54 -10.98
C ALA A 75 -6.31 -2.83 -10.00
N VAL A 76 -5.42 -1.98 -10.48
CA VAL A 76 -4.54 -1.17 -9.62
C VAL A 76 -5.36 -0.24 -8.72
N GLY A 77 -6.37 0.44 -9.28
CA GLY A 77 -7.26 1.30 -8.52
C GLY A 77 -8.01 0.57 -7.43
N ALA A 78 -8.52 -0.63 -7.72
CA ALA A 78 -9.19 -1.48 -6.74
C ALA A 78 -8.24 -1.92 -5.62
N ALA A 79 -7.00 -2.27 -5.95
CA ALA A 79 -5.99 -2.63 -4.97
C ALA A 79 -5.63 -1.46 -4.05
N MET A 80 -5.53 -0.25 -4.59
CA MET A 80 -5.30 0.97 -3.80
C MET A 80 -6.44 1.22 -2.82
N LYS A 81 -7.67 1.06 -3.29
CA LYS A 81 -8.87 1.26 -2.48
C LYS A 81 -8.96 0.26 -1.33
N ALA A 82 -8.66 -1.01 -1.60
CA ALA A 82 -8.62 -2.05 -0.58
C ALA A 82 -7.57 -1.74 0.49
N ARG A 83 -6.40 -1.24 0.09
CA ARG A 83 -5.34 -0.83 1.00
C ARG A 83 -5.73 0.33 1.90
N GLU A 84 -6.37 1.34 1.34
CA GLU A 84 -6.89 2.47 2.11
C GLU A 84 -7.90 2.01 3.16
N GLN A 85 -8.78 1.07 2.80
CA GLN A 85 -9.73 0.50 3.74
C GLN A 85 -9.05 -0.28 4.87
N GLU A 86 -8.03 -1.07 4.56
CA GLU A 86 -7.24 -1.79 5.57
C GLU A 86 -6.54 -0.82 6.53
N GLU A 87 -5.97 0.27 6.01
CA GLU A 87 -5.35 1.30 6.84
C GLU A 87 -6.35 1.98 7.77
N LEU A 88 -7.55 2.27 7.27
CA LEU A 88 -8.60 2.88 8.09
C LEU A 88 -9.08 1.94 9.19
N VAL A 89 -9.25 0.66 8.88
CA VAL A 89 -9.61 -0.34 9.89
C VAL A 89 -8.52 -0.44 10.96
N GLY A 90 -7.25 -0.46 10.55
CA GLY A 90 -6.12 -0.48 11.48
C GLY A 90 -6.09 0.74 12.40
N ARG A 91 -6.38 1.92 11.88
CA ARG A 91 -6.45 3.14 12.69
C ARG A 91 -7.61 3.11 13.68
N LEU A 92 -8.77 2.59 13.26
CA LEU A 92 -9.93 2.43 14.15
C LEU A 92 -9.62 1.47 15.29
N GLU A 93 -8.96 0.36 15.02
CA GLU A 93 -8.53 -0.60 16.05
C GLU A 93 -7.57 0.04 17.05
N GLU A 94 -6.60 0.81 16.56
CA GLU A 94 -5.65 1.55 17.42
C GLU A 94 -6.38 2.55 18.33
N LEU A 95 -7.36 3.28 17.79
CA LEU A 95 -8.15 4.24 18.57
C LEU A 95 -9.02 3.52 19.60
N GLU A 96 -9.61 2.39 19.28
CA GLU A 96 -10.39 1.58 20.20
C GLU A 96 -9.53 1.10 21.38
N GLU A 97 -8.30 0.66 21.11
CA GLU A 97 -7.35 0.27 22.15
C GLU A 97 -6.99 1.44 23.08
N VAL A 98 -6.77 2.61 22.51
CA VAL A 98 -6.47 3.84 23.30
C VAL A 98 -7.66 4.19 24.19
N LEU A 99 -8.87 4.13 23.66
CA LEU A 99 -10.09 4.41 24.43
C LEU A 99 -10.29 3.41 25.57
N GLU A 100 -10.04 2.13 25.33
CA GLU A 100 -10.13 1.10 26.38
C GLU A 100 -9.13 1.35 27.51
N ARG A 101 -7.89 1.66 27.17
CA ARG A 101 -6.87 2.03 28.16
C ARG A 101 -7.29 3.24 28.99
N HIS A 102 -7.86 4.24 28.33
CA HIS A 102 -8.34 5.46 29.00
C HIS A 102 -9.46 5.17 29.98
N LYS A 103 -10.39 4.29 29.61
CA LYS A 103 -11.47 3.84 30.49
C LYS A 103 -10.95 3.08 31.70
N GLU A 104 -9.97 2.21 31.50
CA GLU A 104 -9.34 1.48 32.61
C GLU A 104 -8.59 2.39 33.55
N GLU A 105 -7.86 3.36 33.05
CA GLU A 105 -7.17 4.38 33.87
C GLU A 105 -8.16 5.19 34.70
N LYS A 106 -9.29 5.59 34.13
CA LYS A 106 -10.36 6.26 34.85
C LYS A 106 -10.95 5.41 35.96
N ARG A 107 -11.19 4.12 35.71
CA ARG A 107 -11.67 3.20 36.75
C ARG A 107 -10.70 3.06 37.90
N ARG A 108 -9.40 2.96 37.59
CA ARG A 108 -8.35 2.84 38.61
C ARG A 108 -8.14 4.14 39.39
N GLY A 109 -8.31 5.26 38.74
CA GLY A 109 -8.17 6.58 39.36
C GLY A 109 -9.36 7.00 40.23
N ALA A 110 -10.48 6.32 40.10
CA ALA A 110 -11.64 6.54 40.94
C ALA A 110 -11.60 5.68 42.18
#